data_70468c4298ff21f3066b42765c25ed05
#
_entry.id   70468c4298ff21f3066b42765c25ed05
#
_cell.length_a   1.000
_cell.length_b   1.000
_cell.length_c   1.000
_cell.angle_alpha   90.00
_cell.angle_beta   90.00
_cell.angle_gamma   90.00
#
_symmetry.space_group_name_H-M   'P 1'
#
loop_
_entity.id
_entity.type
_entity.pdbx_description
1 polymer ?
#
loop_
_entity_poly.entity_id
_entity_poly.type
_entity_poly.pdbx_seq_one_letter_code
_entity_poly.pdbx_strand_id
1 'polypeptide(L)'
;MRPSLLAPLLALSVVATAAHAGSIEVKDAWIRSTNAGAPTAAGYATIVNHGFASDRLTGGYSRASASVELHHMSTEGGIMRMRPIPGGLAMAGSATLRLTPNGDHLMLIAPKGALKAGTHVKVTLQFQRAGSIAADFVVRDAAPGGMGGMHM
;
A
#
# COMPACT_ATOMS: atom_id res chain seq x y z
N MET A 1 61.92 15.41 -16.78
CA MET A 1 60.98 14.27 -16.72
C MET A 1 60.04 14.47 -15.57
N ARG A 2 58.80 14.77 -15.84
CA ARG A 2 57.76 14.91 -14.80
C ARG A 2 56.81 13.72 -14.95
N PRO A 3 56.58 12.92 -13.90
CA PRO A 3 55.57 11.87 -13.98
C PRO A 3 54.18 12.49 -13.86
N SER A 4 53.37 12.27 -14.86
CA SER A 4 51.95 12.61 -14.83
C SER A 4 51.24 11.67 -13.91
N LEU A 5 50.73 12.21 -12.80
CA LEU A 5 49.83 11.52 -11.91
C LEU A 5 48.45 11.53 -12.53
N LEU A 6 48.06 10.43 -13.15
CA LEU A 6 46.66 10.15 -13.50
C LEU A 6 45.91 9.79 -12.21
N ALA A 7 45.09 10.71 -11.74
CA ALA A 7 44.16 10.43 -10.69
C ALA A 7 43.01 9.53 -11.24
N PRO A 8 42.65 8.43 -10.59
CA PRO A 8 41.50 7.66 -11.02
C PRO A 8 40.23 8.43 -10.69
N LEU A 9 39.45 8.69 -11.70
CA LEU A 9 38.12 9.23 -11.58
C LEU A 9 37.24 8.12 -10.91
N LEU A 10 36.98 8.31 -9.63
CA LEU A 10 36.07 7.44 -8.92
C LEU A 10 34.65 7.74 -9.43
N ALA A 11 34.16 6.91 -10.33
CA ALA A 11 32.77 6.97 -10.77
C ALA A 11 31.88 6.58 -9.59
N LEU A 12 31.25 7.58 -8.96
CA LEU A 12 30.25 7.37 -7.93
C LEU A 12 29.00 6.82 -8.62
N SER A 13 28.86 5.50 -8.64
CA SER A 13 27.64 4.84 -9.08
C SER A 13 26.53 5.16 -8.08
N VAL A 14 25.68 6.09 -8.42
CA VAL A 14 24.43 6.31 -7.69
C VAL A 14 23.53 5.11 -7.99
N VAL A 15 23.56 4.13 -7.11
CA VAL A 15 22.58 3.06 -7.13
C VAL A 15 21.26 3.68 -6.70
N ALA A 16 20.34 3.85 -7.65
CA ALA A 16 18.96 4.20 -7.32
C ALA A 16 18.35 3.01 -6.54
N THR A 17 18.36 3.13 -5.22
CA THR A 17 17.64 2.20 -4.37
C THR A 17 16.15 2.46 -4.58
N ALA A 18 15.45 1.49 -5.19
CA ALA A 18 14.01 1.41 -5.05
C ALA A 18 13.66 1.56 -3.56
N ALA A 19 12.63 2.36 -3.24
CA ALA A 19 12.29 2.70 -1.86
C ALA A 19 11.87 1.43 -1.08
N HIS A 20 12.86 0.73 -0.57
CA HIS A 20 12.68 -0.32 0.42
C HIS A 20 13.10 0.24 1.76
N ALA A 21 12.14 0.58 2.63
CA ALA A 21 12.46 0.74 4.04
C ALA A 21 12.61 -0.67 4.63
N GLY A 22 13.85 -1.18 4.68
CA GLY A 22 14.15 -2.53 5.14
C GLY A 22 13.70 -3.61 4.15
N SER A 23 13.05 -4.64 4.66
CA SER A 23 12.68 -5.85 3.92
C SER A 23 11.24 -5.85 3.41
N ILE A 24 10.49 -4.78 3.60
CA ILE A 24 9.07 -4.71 3.20
C ILE A 24 8.94 -4.19 1.78
N GLU A 25 8.22 -4.93 0.96
CA GLU A 25 7.85 -4.54 -0.39
C GLU A 25 6.33 -4.38 -0.48
N VAL A 26 5.87 -3.29 -1.07
CA VAL A 26 4.45 -3.04 -1.36
C VAL A 26 4.27 -3.08 -2.87
N LYS A 27 3.40 -3.97 -3.35
CA LYS A 27 3.13 -4.14 -4.77
C LYS A 27 1.64 -4.32 -5.05
N ASP A 28 1.26 -4.15 -6.32
CA ASP A 28 -0.13 -4.27 -6.78
C ASP A 28 -1.08 -3.39 -5.98
N ALA A 29 -0.62 -2.21 -5.60
CA ALA A 29 -1.37 -1.28 -4.78
C ALA A 29 -2.39 -0.51 -5.61
N TRP A 30 -3.66 -0.55 -5.20
CA TRP A 30 -4.72 0.17 -5.88
C TRP A 30 -5.82 0.60 -4.91
N ILE A 31 -6.54 1.63 -5.32
CA ILE A 31 -7.70 2.18 -4.59
C ILE A 31 -8.89 2.11 -5.50
N ARG A 32 -10.04 1.70 -4.96
CA ARG A 32 -11.29 1.73 -5.71
C ARG A 32 -11.73 3.17 -5.94
N SER A 33 -12.10 3.50 -7.18
CA SER A 33 -12.57 4.83 -7.54
C SER A 33 -13.81 5.24 -6.75
N THR A 34 -13.95 6.52 -6.47
CA THR A 34 -15.08 7.09 -5.75
C THR A 34 -15.47 8.43 -6.33
N ASN A 35 -16.74 8.80 -6.16
CA ASN A 35 -17.24 10.13 -6.49
C ASN A 35 -16.85 11.14 -5.40
N ALA A 36 -16.94 12.41 -5.75
CA ALA A 36 -16.78 13.48 -4.77
C ALA A 36 -17.83 13.35 -3.65
N GLY A 37 -17.41 13.58 -2.41
CA GLY A 37 -18.29 13.45 -1.25
C GLY A 37 -18.45 12.03 -0.71
N ALA A 38 -17.79 11.03 -1.32
CA ALA A 38 -17.79 9.68 -0.76
C ALA A 38 -17.22 9.69 0.67
N PRO A 39 -17.86 9.00 1.63
CA PRO A 39 -17.37 9.00 3.02
C PRO A 39 -16.08 8.20 3.19
N THR A 40 -15.85 7.21 2.34
CA THR A 40 -14.69 6.31 2.43
C THR A 40 -14.25 5.85 1.04
N ALA A 41 -13.00 5.40 0.95
CA ALA A 41 -12.46 4.70 -0.22
C ALA A 41 -11.64 3.50 0.23
N ALA A 42 -11.84 2.35 -0.40
CA ALA A 42 -11.12 1.13 -0.06
C ALA A 42 -9.81 1.03 -0.86
N GLY A 43 -8.75 0.64 -0.18
CA GLY A 43 -7.43 0.43 -0.79
C GLY A 43 -6.91 -0.98 -0.53
N TYR A 44 -6.21 -1.53 -1.50
CA TYR A 44 -5.72 -2.90 -1.51
C TYR A 44 -4.26 -2.95 -1.98
N ALA A 45 -3.53 -3.91 -1.50
CA ALA A 45 -2.14 -4.13 -1.90
C ALA A 45 -1.69 -5.53 -1.52
N THR A 46 -0.60 -5.96 -2.11
CA THR A 46 0.16 -7.12 -1.65
C THR A 46 1.42 -6.63 -0.98
N ILE A 47 1.63 -7.02 0.27
CA ILE A 47 2.77 -6.58 1.08
C ILE A 47 3.61 -7.81 1.40
N VAL A 48 4.88 -7.79 1.01
CA VAL A 48 5.80 -8.91 1.19
C VAL A 48 6.86 -8.51 2.22
N ASN A 49 7.00 -9.33 3.24
CA ASN A 49 8.10 -9.24 4.19
C ASN A 49 9.21 -10.18 3.75
N HIS A 50 10.25 -9.64 3.11
CA HIS A 50 11.42 -10.41 2.66
C HIS A 50 12.41 -10.72 3.80
N GLY A 51 12.25 -10.09 4.95
CA GLY A 51 13.10 -10.31 6.12
C GLY A 51 12.71 -11.53 6.93
N PHE A 52 13.57 -11.93 7.85
CA PHE A 52 13.32 -13.02 8.79
C PHE A 52 12.54 -12.59 10.03
N ALA A 53 12.62 -11.32 10.39
CA ALA A 53 11.91 -10.78 11.54
C ALA A 53 10.44 -10.50 11.20
N SER A 54 9.56 -10.80 12.13
CA SER A 54 8.15 -10.42 12.01
C SER A 54 7.97 -8.90 12.09
N ASP A 55 6.91 -8.40 11.50
CA ASP A 55 6.51 -7.00 11.57
C ASP A 55 4.99 -6.89 11.72
N ARG A 56 4.48 -5.70 11.79
CA ARG A 56 3.05 -5.43 11.92
C ARG A 56 2.70 -4.17 11.13
N LEU A 57 1.70 -4.29 10.26
CA LEU A 57 1.09 -3.14 9.60
C LEU A 57 0.08 -2.51 10.57
N THR A 58 0.33 -1.30 11.00
CA THR A 58 -0.47 -0.62 12.04
C THR A 58 -1.48 0.37 11.50
N GLY A 59 -1.32 0.81 10.27
CA GLY A 59 -2.21 1.76 9.63
C GLY A 59 -1.52 2.50 8.50
N GLY A 60 -1.97 3.71 8.23
CA GLY A 60 -1.40 4.50 7.18
C GLY A 60 -1.78 5.97 7.26
N TYR A 61 -1.28 6.72 6.29
CA TYR A 61 -1.55 8.13 6.12
C TYR A 61 -1.59 8.48 4.64
N SER A 62 -2.49 9.37 4.26
CA SER A 62 -2.51 9.96 2.91
C SER A 62 -2.99 11.41 2.97
N ARG A 63 -2.40 12.25 2.13
CA ARG A 63 -2.90 13.62 1.95
C ARG A 63 -4.26 13.68 1.24
N ALA A 64 -4.64 12.59 0.59
CA ALA A 64 -5.90 12.49 -0.16
C ALA A 64 -7.11 12.18 0.74
N SER A 65 -6.91 11.91 2.02
CA SER A 65 -7.98 11.59 2.98
C SER A 65 -7.67 12.15 4.36
N ALA A 66 -8.67 12.19 5.22
CA ALA A 66 -8.49 12.64 6.61
C ALA A 66 -7.66 11.64 7.43
N SER A 67 -7.89 10.35 7.21
CA SER A 67 -7.13 9.25 7.85
C SER A 67 -7.14 8.01 6.99
N VAL A 68 -6.27 7.06 7.31
CA VAL A 68 -6.21 5.73 6.70
C VAL A 68 -6.23 4.70 7.81
N GLU A 69 -7.20 3.82 7.77
CA GLU A 69 -7.42 2.78 8.77
C GLU A 69 -7.32 1.39 8.15
N LEU A 70 -7.13 0.37 8.99
CA LEU A 70 -7.24 -1.02 8.59
C LEU A 70 -8.61 -1.55 8.98
N HIS A 71 -9.30 -2.17 8.04
CA HIS A 71 -10.62 -2.74 8.22
C HIS A 71 -10.65 -4.19 7.77
N HIS A 72 -11.53 -4.95 8.37
CA HIS A 72 -11.83 -6.35 8.02
C HIS A 72 -13.25 -6.47 7.51
N MET A 73 -13.41 -7.15 6.38
CA MET A 73 -14.72 -7.51 5.84
C MET A 73 -15.04 -8.94 6.25
N SER A 74 -16.19 -9.15 6.88
CA SER A 74 -16.69 -10.48 7.23
C SER A 74 -18.14 -10.63 6.80
N THR A 75 -18.56 -11.86 6.62
CA THR A 75 -19.96 -12.20 6.39
C THR A 75 -20.47 -13.01 7.57
N GLU A 76 -21.42 -12.47 8.29
CA GLU A 76 -22.03 -13.10 9.47
C GLU A 76 -23.54 -13.24 9.24
N GLY A 77 -24.03 -14.47 9.21
CA GLY A 77 -25.46 -14.73 9.00
C GLY A 77 -25.99 -14.17 7.67
N GLY A 78 -25.18 -14.16 6.61
CA GLY A 78 -25.54 -13.59 5.31
C GLY A 78 -25.41 -12.09 5.23
N ILE A 79 -24.98 -11.41 6.30
CA ILE A 79 -24.78 -9.96 6.34
C ILE A 79 -23.30 -9.63 6.27
N MET A 80 -22.91 -8.79 5.31
CA MET A 80 -21.55 -8.27 5.23
C MET A 80 -21.34 -7.20 6.28
N ARG A 81 -20.27 -7.35 7.06
CA ARG A 81 -19.86 -6.39 8.09
C ARG A 81 -18.44 -5.95 7.87
N MET A 82 -18.22 -4.67 8.05
CA MET A 82 -16.90 -4.05 7.98
C MET A 82 -16.55 -3.51 9.36
N ARG A 83 -15.40 -3.89 9.89
CA ARG A 83 -14.96 -3.49 11.23
C ARG A 83 -13.50 -3.02 11.21
N PRO A 84 -13.16 -1.97 11.96
CA PRO A 84 -11.76 -1.60 12.17
C PRO A 84 -10.99 -2.75 12.81
N ILE A 85 -9.70 -2.83 12.49
CA ILE A 85 -8.78 -3.79 13.10
C ILE A 85 -7.89 -3.02 14.08
N PRO A 86 -8.24 -2.99 15.38
CA PRO A 86 -7.37 -2.35 16.36
C PRO A 86 -6.07 -3.14 16.51
N GLY A 87 -4.95 -2.44 16.60
CA GLY A 87 -3.63 -3.07 16.76
C GLY A 87 -2.99 -3.58 15.47
N GLY A 88 -3.66 -3.48 14.33
CA GLY A 88 -3.08 -3.76 13.02
C GLY A 88 -3.00 -5.23 12.64
N LEU A 89 -2.25 -5.52 11.58
CA LEU A 89 -2.10 -6.85 10.98
C LEU A 89 -0.68 -7.35 11.14
N ALA A 90 -0.53 -8.50 11.79
CA ALA A 90 0.75 -9.16 11.98
C ALA A 90 1.26 -9.79 10.67
N MET A 91 2.56 -9.69 10.43
CA MET A 91 3.26 -10.31 9.32
C MET A 91 4.44 -11.11 9.86
N ALA A 92 4.44 -12.40 9.71
CA ALA A 92 5.62 -13.21 10.03
C ALA A 92 6.78 -12.89 9.09
N GLY A 93 7.99 -13.24 9.48
CA GLY A 93 9.14 -13.20 8.56
C GLY A 93 8.86 -14.06 7.32
N SER A 94 9.27 -13.60 6.16
CA SER A 94 9.04 -14.22 4.85
C SER A 94 7.57 -14.37 4.45
N ALA A 95 6.64 -13.70 5.17
CA ALA A 95 5.22 -13.78 4.89
C ALA A 95 4.76 -12.75 3.85
N THR A 96 3.66 -13.05 3.19
CA THR A 96 2.94 -12.15 2.30
C THR A 96 1.59 -11.82 2.93
N LEU A 97 1.30 -10.53 3.07
CA LEU A 97 0.01 -10.03 3.51
C LEU A 97 -0.76 -9.50 2.31
N ARG A 98 -1.95 -10.04 2.08
CA ARG A 98 -2.81 -9.63 0.97
C ARG A 98 -3.99 -8.84 1.49
N LEU A 99 -4.08 -7.58 1.09
CA LEU A 99 -5.24 -6.75 1.33
C LEU A 99 -6.18 -6.87 0.12
N THR A 100 -7.37 -7.40 0.35
CA THR A 100 -8.31 -7.79 -0.71
C THR A 100 -9.72 -7.27 -0.45
N PRO A 101 -10.56 -7.13 -1.51
CA PRO A 101 -11.93 -6.64 -1.35
C PRO A 101 -12.81 -7.42 -0.38
N ASN A 102 -12.57 -8.72 -0.22
CA ASN A 102 -13.38 -9.59 0.62
C ASN A 102 -12.71 -9.94 1.97
N GLY A 103 -11.64 -9.25 2.31
CA GLY A 103 -10.89 -9.52 3.53
C GLY A 103 -10.42 -8.25 4.19
N ASP A 104 -9.18 -8.28 4.64
CA ASP A 104 -8.54 -7.10 5.21
C ASP A 104 -8.21 -6.09 4.13
N HIS A 105 -8.40 -4.81 4.42
CA HIS A 105 -8.14 -3.73 3.48
C HIS A 105 -7.82 -2.41 4.18
N LEU A 106 -7.29 -1.48 3.42
CA LEU A 106 -7.15 -0.09 3.85
C LEU A 106 -8.46 0.65 3.61
N MET A 107 -8.83 1.49 4.55
CA MET A 107 -9.96 2.37 4.41
C MET A 107 -9.49 3.82 4.52
N LEU A 108 -9.56 4.55 3.42
CA LEU A 108 -9.33 5.98 3.39
C LEU A 108 -10.59 6.67 3.89
N ILE A 109 -10.49 7.33 5.02
CA ILE A 109 -11.63 8.01 5.65
C ILE A 109 -11.71 9.44 5.13
N ALA A 110 -12.90 9.84 4.74
CA ALA A 110 -13.19 11.17 4.21
C ALA A 110 -12.20 11.61 3.11
N PRO A 111 -12.24 10.96 1.94
CA PRO A 111 -11.47 11.42 0.79
C PRO A 111 -11.75 12.90 0.48
N LYS A 112 -10.70 13.66 0.18
CA LYS A 112 -10.80 15.12 -0.01
C LYS A 112 -11.34 15.52 -1.38
N GLY A 113 -11.71 14.56 -2.21
CA GLY A 113 -12.28 14.77 -3.54
C GLY A 113 -12.58 13.46 -4.23
N ALA A 114 -13.02 13.52 -5.47
CA ALA A 114 -13.24 12.33 -6.27
C ALA A 114 -11.91 11.62 -6.54
N LEU A 115 -11.90 10.31 -6.38
CA LEU A 115 -10.79 9.45 -6.77
C LEU A 115 -11.13 8.82 -8.12
N LYS A 116 -10.55 9.37 -9.18
CA LYS A 116 -10.85 8.97 -10.55
C LYS A 116 -9.93 7.86 -11.02
N ALA A 117 -10.48 6.86 -11.70
CA ALA A 117 -9.69 5.78 -12.30
C ALA A 117 -8.58 6.34 -13.21
N GLY A 118 -7.40 5.74 -13.11
CA GLY A 118 -6.21 6.16 -13.84
C GLY A 118 -5.33 7.15 -13.09
N THR A 119 -5.79 7.75 -12.00
CA THR A 119 -4.97 8.63 -11.16
C THR A 119 -4.17 7.84 -10.13
N HIS A 120 -3.16 8.47 -9.56
CA HIS A 120 -2.30 7.88 -8.54
C HIS A 120 -2.46 8.62 -7.22
N VAL A 121 -2.49 7.88 -6.15
CA VAL A 121 -2.59 8.39 -4.78
C VAL A 121 -1.45 7.83 -3.96
N LYS A 122 -0.67 8.71 -3.35
CA LYS A 122 0.37 8.29 -2.43
C LYS A 122 -0.23 7.98 -1.07
N VAL A 123 0.00 6.75 -0.60
CA VAL A 123 -0.37 6.31 0.75
C VAL A 123 0.90 5.87 1.46
N THR A 124 1.14 6.43 2.63
CA THR A 124 2.25 6.02 3.48
C THR A 124 1.73 4.97 4.46
N LEU A 125 2.27 3.76 4.36
CA LEU A 125 1.94 2.66 5.26
C LEU A 125 2.84 2.71 6.49
N GLN A 126 2.27 2.45 7.66
CA GLN A 126 2.96 2.46 8.93
C GLN A 126 3.19 1.03 9.41
N PHE A 127 4.45 0.67 9.60
CA PHE A 127 4.86 -0.62 10.14
C PHE A 127 5.51 -0.44 11.51
N GLN A 128 5.31 -1.41 12.38
CA GLN A 128 5.84 -1.35 13.73
C GLN A 128 7.37 -1.32 13.76
N ARG A 129 8.02 -2.12 12.90
CA ARG A 129 9.48 -2.22 12.83
C ARG A 129 10.07 -1.47 11.64
N ALA A 130 9.53 -1.66 10.45
CA ALA A 130 10.04 -1.03 9.24
C ALA A 130 9.75 0.48 9.19
N GLY A 131 8.83 0.97 10.01
CA GLY A 131 8.45 2.38 10.02
C GLY A 131 7.53 2.76 8.89
N SER A 132 7.70 3.97 8.35
CA SER A 132 6.84 4.52 7.30
C SER A 132 7.36 4.15 5.92
N ILE A 133 6.49 3.57 5.10
CA ILE A 133 6.79 3.22 3.71
C ILE A 133 5.75 3.88 2.80
N ALA A 134 6.19 4.81 1.97
CA ALA A 134 5.32 5.43 0.97
C ALA A 134 5.14 4.50 -0.21
N ALA A 135 3.90 4.31 -0.64
CA ALA A 135 3.54 3.52 -1.80
C ALA A 135 2.62 4.31 -2.73
N ASP A 136 2.76 4.06 -4.02
CA ASP A 136 1.91 4.67 -5.04
C ASP A 136 0.76 3.73 -5.37
N PHE A 137 -0.45 4.18 -5.08
CA PHE A 137 -1.68 3.43 -5.34
C PHE A 137 -2.34 3.96 -6.60
N VAL A 138 -2.59 3.09 -7.57
CA VAL A 138 -3.36 3.46 -8.75
C VAL A 138 -4.85 3.35 -8.45
N VAL A 139 -5.62 4.35 -8.87
CA VAL A 139 -7.08 4.31 -8.73
C VAL A 139 -7.69 3.51 -9.88
N ARG A 140 -8.57 2.57 -9.56
CA ARG A 140 -9.25 1.69 -10.53
C ARG A 140 -10.72 1.49 -10.17
N ASP A 141 -11.54 1.20 -11.17
CA ASP A 141 -12.96 0.92 -10.93
C ASP A 141 -13.21 -0.48 -10.37
N ALA A 142 -12.33 -1.43 -10.67
CA ALA A 142 -12.43 -2.81 -10.21
C ALA A 142 -11.04 -3.42 -10.01
N ALA A 143 -11.00 -4.56 -9.32
CA ALA A 143 -9.78 -5.31 -9.11
C ALA A 143 -9.11 -5.71 -10.44
N PRO A 144 -7.75 -5.68 -10.51
CA PRO A 144 -7.03 -6.17 -11.67
C PRO A 144 -7.38 -7.63 -11.97
N GLY A 145 -7.69 -7.95 -13.21
CA GLY A 145 -8.07 -9.30 -13.62
C GLY A 145 -9.39 -9.80 -13.08
N GLY A 146 -10.16 -8.92 -12.45
CA GLY A 146 -11.51 -9.26 -12.00
C GLY A 146 -12.45 -9.48 -13.17
N MET A 147 -13.39 -10.39 -13.00
CA MET A 147 -14.42 -10.74 -13.98
C MET A 147 -15.50 -9.65 -14.09
N GLY A 148 -15.13 -8.40 -13.97
CA GLY A 148 -16.06 -7.27 -13.95
C GLY A 148 -16.81 -7.02 -15.27
N GLY A 149 -16.55 -7.80 -16.31
CA GLY A 149 -17.23 -7.70 -17.59
C GLY A 149 -18.33 -8.74 -17.81
N MET A 150 -18.60 -9.60 -16.85
CA MET A 150 -19.57 -10.68 -16.98
C MET A 150 -20.96 -10.28 -16.48
N HIS A 151 -21.38 -9.11 -16.81
CA HIS A 151 -22.78 -8.73 -16.65
C HIS A 151 -23.53 -9.07 -17.90
N MET A 152 -24.36 -10.01 -17.76
CA MET A 152 -25.38 -10.30 -18.77
C MET A 152 -26.58 -9.46 -18.52
#